data_6278d34de4d01a61e991aa438d5259ad
#
_entry.id   6278d34de4d01a61e991aa438d5259ad
#
_cell.length_a   1.000
_cell.length_b   1.000
_cell.length_c   1.000
_cell.angle_alpha   90.00
_cell.angle_beta   90.00
_cell.angle_gamma   90.00
#
_symmetry.space_group_name_H-M   'P 1'
#
loop_
_entity.id
_entity.type
_entity.pdbx_description
1 polymer ?
#
loop_
_entity_poly.entity_id
_entity_poly.type
_entity_poly.pdbx_seq_one_letter_code
_entity_poly.pdbx_strand_id
1 'polypeptide(L)'
;MKYIKPTKFSYLPKPLSFLDLLGLFECDPFGNSLLVKRMLIGLIGWFTYARYTVVNRIEIEGTEHIENLPINNVLFLSNHQTYFADVIAFFHVFCAVKWGFKNTLLPPMYLLSPRARNYYVAASETMKKGILARLFSMGGAITVERSWRADGRDVKRSVDTSATDKVGKALAHGWVVSFPQGTTSPYAPVRKGTAHLILDSQPIVVPIVINGFRRAFDKKGLRFKKRNTLLTVRIKAPLIFGPDDSVEEITAKVRAAIEQDTPDWVAGGKPEQ
;
A
#
# COMPACT_ATOMS: atom_id res chain seq x y z
N MET A 1 -1.18 17.48 26.74
CA MET A 1 -1.99 16.82 25.70
C MET A 1 -2.48 17.89 24.73
N LYS A 2 -1.72 18.19 23.68
CA LYS A 2 -2.14 19.19 22.68
C LYS A 2 -2.72 18.44 21.48
N TYR A 3 -4.05 18.45 21.37
CA TYR A 3 -4.76 18.07 20.15
C TYR A 3 -4.40 19.06 19.06
N ILE A 4 -3.69 18.64 18.02
CA ILE A 4 -3.54 19.42 16.81
C ILE A 4 -4.87 19.27 16.05
N LYS A 5 -5.71 20.32 16.09
CA LYS A 5 -6.91 20.41 15.28
C LYS A 5 -6.50 20.32 13.79
N PRO A 6 -7.09 19.44 13.00
CA PRO A 6 -6.86 19.47 11.55
C PRO A 6 -7.39 20.77 10.99
N THR A 7 -6.52 21.59 10.42
CA THR A 7 -6.89 22.75 9.63
C THR A 7 -7.71 22.28 8.44
N LYS A 8 -8.93 22.82 8.30
CA LYS A 8 -9.80 22.60 7.14
C LYS A 8 -9.10 23.14 5.89
N PHE A 9 -8.45 22.28 5.13
CA PHE A 9 -8.04 22.59 3.77
C PHE A 9 -9.10 22.04 2.81
N SER A 10 -9.87 22.94 2.24
CA SER A 10 -10.77 22.64 1.11
C SER A 10 -9.91 22.35 -0.12
N TYR A 11 -9.70 21.10 -0.44
CA TYR A 11 -9.11 20.70 -1.71
C TYR A 11 -10.20 20.64 -2.79
N LEU A 12 -10.33 21.71 -3.54
CA LEU A 12 -10.86 21.63 -4.90
C LEU A 12 -9.84 20.87 -5.76
N PRO A 13 -10.27 20.05 -6.75
CA PRO A 13 -9.37 19.42 -7.70
C PRO A 13 -8.61 20.53 -8.41
N LYS A 14 -7.35 20.73 -8.04
CA LYS A 14 -6.52 21.74 -8.68
C LYS A 14 -6.00 21.12 -9.97
N PRO A 15 -6.35 21.65 -11.14
CA PRO A 15 -5.57 21.42 -12.33
C PRO A 15 -4.12 21.79 -11.99
N LEU A 16 -3.14 21.12 -12.62
CA LEU A 16 -1.71 21.31 -12.43
C LEU A 16 -1.38 22.73 -11.95
N SER A 17 -1.03 22.85 -10.67
CA SER A 17 -0.59 24.15 -10.16
C SER A 17 0.82 24.40 -10.68
N PHE A 18 1.21 25.68 -10.79
CA PHE A 18 2.58 26.08 -11.14
C PHE A 18 3.63 25.44 -10.21
N LEU A 19 3.27 25.14 -8.96
CA LEU A 19 4.07 24.37 -8.00
C LEU A 19 4.22 22.88 -8.39
N ASP A 20 3.24 22.29 -9.08
CA ASP A 20 3.37 20.96 -9.65
C ASP A 20 4.34 20.99 -10.86
N LEU A 21 4.45 22.09 -11.56
CA LEU A 21 5.43 22.31 -12.64
C LEU A 21 6.86 22.43 -12.08
N LEU A 22 7.05 23.13 -10.97
CA LEU A 22 8.34 23.22 -10.27
C LEU A 22 8.78 21.87 -9.70
N GLY A 23 7.83 20.99 -9.29
CA GLY A 23 8.10 19.62 -8.88
C GLY A 23 8.53 18.67 -10.00
N LEU A 24 8.65 19.14 -11.26
CA LEU A 24 9.13 18.33 -12.37
C LEU A 24 10.58 17.87 -12.20
N PHE A 25 11.38 18.65 -11.48
CA PHE A 25 12.81 18.38 -11.23
C PHE A 25 13.08 17.78 -9.84
N GLU A 26 12.04 17.57 -9.02
CA GLU A 26 12.22 16.94 -7.71
C GLU A 26 12.53 15.45 -7.85
N CYS A 27 13.45 15.00 -7.00
CA CYS A 27 13.74 13.58 -6.82
C CYS A 27 13.13 13.08 -5.51
N ASP A 28 12.77 11.82 -5.49
CA ASP A 28 12.38 11.15 -4.26
C ASP A 28 13.63 10.89 -3.37
N PRO A 29 13.46 10.48 -2.09
CA PRO A 29 14.59 10.21 -1.19
C PRO A 29 15.56 9.11 -1.67
N PHE A 30 15.21 8.42 -2.75
CA PHE A 30 16.01 7.34 -3.36
C PHE A 30 16.66 7.76 -4.68
N GLY A 31 16.56 9.05 -5.05
CA GLY A 31 17.15 9.61 -6.27
C GLY A 31 16.32 9.41 -7.55
N ASN A 32 15.08 8.91 -7.44
CA ASN A 32 14.21 8.76 -8.63
C ASN A 32 13.47 10.08 -8.92
N SER A 33 13.47 10.51 -10.17
CA SER A 33 12.70 11.68 -10.61
C SER A 33 11.19 11.47 -10.39
N LEU A 34 10.55 12.41 -9.71
CA LEU A 34 9.10 12.38 -9.48
C LEU A 34 8.31 12.50 -10.80
N LEU A 35 8.86 13.19 -11.81
CA LEU A 35 8.25 13.26 -13.14
C LEU A 35 8.19 11.88 -13.78
N VAL A 36 9.33 11.17 -13.83
CA VAL A 36 9.40 9.81 -14.42
C VAL A 36 8.45 8.88 -13.67
N LYS A 37 8.41 9.00 -12.35
CA LYS A 37 7.52 8.20 -11.50
C LYS A 37 6.03 8.50 -11.78
N ARG A 38 5.65 9.78 -11.98
CA ARG A 38 4.29 10.18 -12.40
C ARG A 38 3.91 9.57 -13.75
N MET A 39 4.78 9.72 -14.74
CA MET A 39 4.56 9.15 -16.07
C MET A 39 4.38 7.63 -16.00
N LEU A 40 5.22 6.96 -15.23
CA LEU A 40 5.17 5.51 -15.06
C LEU A 40 3.87 5.06 -14.38
N ILE A 41 3.47 5.73 -13.30
CA ILE A 41 2.21 5.43 -12.59
C ILE A 41 1.00 5.69 -13.52
N GLY A 42 0.99 6.79 -14.25
CA GLY A 42 -0.06 7.10 -15.22
C GLY A 42 -0.15 6.04 -16.33
N LEU A 43 0.98 5.70 -16.92
CA LEU A 43 1.05 4.70 -18.00
C LEU A 43 0.59 3.32 -17.51
N ILE A 44 1.15 2.82 -16.40
CA ILE A 44 0.72 1.54 -15.82
C ILE A 44 -0.77 1.61 -15.44
N GLY A 45 -1.22 2.74 -14.89
CA GLY A 45 -2.62 2.97 -14.56
C GLY A 45 -3.52 2.81 -15.78
N TRP A 46 -3.23 3.46 -16.90
CA TRP A 46 -4.02 3.32 -18.13
C TRP A 46 -4.13 1.87 -18.59
N PHE A 47 -3.03 1.11 -18.62
CA PHE A 47 -3.03 -0.29 -19.02
C PHE A 47 -3.76 -1.20 -18.03
N THR A 48 -3.81 -0.83 -16.76
CA THR A 48 -4.40 -1.66 -15.72
C THR A 48 -5.83 -1.26 -15.34
N TYR A 49 -6.28 -0.06 -15.70
CA TYR A 49 -7.60 0.46 -15.37
C TYR A 49 -8.74 -0.50 -15.71
N ALA A 50 -8.78 -0.97 -16.95
CA ALA A 50 -9.84 -1.88 -17.42
C ALA A 50 -9.85 -3.22 -16.66
N ARG A 51 -8.73 -3.63 -16.06
CA ARG A 51 -8.62 -4.87 -15.28
C ARG A 51 -9.48 -4.84 -14.03
N TYR A 52 -9.65 -3.67 -13.43
CA TYR A 52 -10.41 -3.45 -12.20
C TYR A 52 -11.84 -3.01 -12.46
N THR A 53 -12.08 -2.22 -13.51
CA THR A 53 -13.36 -1.54 -13.73
C THR A 53 -14.22 -2.16 -14.84
N VAL A 54 -13.60 -2.87 -15.79
CA VAL A 54 -14.30 -3.47 -16.96
C VAL A 54 -14.29 -4.99 -16.89
N VAL A 55 -13.09 -5.59 -16.72
CA VAL A 55 -12.92 -7.06 -16.68
C VAL A 55 -13.38 -7.63 -15.34
N ASN A 56 -13.23 -6.88 -14.28
CA ASN A 56 -13.72 -7.18 -12.94
C ASN A 56 -14.54 -5.99 -12.45
N ARG A 57 -15.21 -6.16 -11.33
CA ARG A 57 -15.96 -5.10 -10.66
C ARG A 57 -15.25 -4.74 -9.37
N ILE A 58 -14.67 -3.53 -9.30
CA ILE A 58 -14.07 -3.03 -8.06
C ILE A 58 -15.09 -2.21 -7.28
N GLU A 59 -15.22 -2.49 -6.00
CA GLU A 59 -15.96 -1.70 -5.03
C GLU A 59 -14.99 -1.13 -4.00
N ILE A 60 -15.09 0.17 -3.74
CA ILE A 60 -14.22 0.92 -2.86
C ILE A 60 -15.08 1.55 -1.79
N GLU A 61 -14.63 1.48 -0.55
CA GLU A 61 -15.30 2.07 0.60
C GLU A 61 -14.26 2.76 1.49
N GLY A 62 -14.70 3.83 2.20
CA GLY A 62 -13.89 4.48 3.23
C GLY A 62 -12.88 5.49 2.71
N THR A 63 -13.01 6.00 1.47
CA THR A 63 -12.09 7.04 0.96
C THR A 63 -12.16 8.33 1.77
N GLU A 64 -13.23 8.59 2.50
CA GLU A 64 -13.38 9.70 3.45
C GLU A 64 -12.35 9.68 4.58
N HIS A 65 -11.84 8.51 4.93
CA HIS A 65 -10.80 8.37 5.95
C HIS A 65 -9.42 8.87 5.48
N ILE A 66 -9.23 9.04 4.16
CA ILE A 66 -7.92 9.41 3.59
C ILE A 66 -7.94 10.70 2.76
N GLU A 67 -9.10 11.27 2.47
CA GLU A 67 -9.22 12.46 1.61
C GLU A 67 -8.51 13.70 2.20
N ASN A 68 -8.44 13.80 3.53
CA ASN A 68 -7.86 14.95 4.25
C ASN A 68 -6.55 14.62 4.97
N LEU A 69 -5.92 13.48 4.67
CA LEU A 69 -4.65 13.12 5.26
C LEU A 69 -3.50 14.00 4.73
N PRO A 70 -2.45 14.20 5.53
CA PRO A 70 -1.26 14.93 5.09
C PRO A 70 -0.60 14.23 3.90
N ILE A 71 0.22 14.98 3.17
CA ILE A 71 0.89 14.48 1.97
C ILE A 71 1.97 13.43 2.26
N ASN A 72 2.42 13.35 3.50
CA ASN A 72 3.46 12.45 4.00
C ASN A 72 3.09 11.87 5.38
N ASN A 73 3.94 11.00 5.90
CA ASN A 73 3.81 10.34 7.20
C ASN A 73 2.51 9.54 7.37
N VAL A 74 2.07 8.87 6.30
CA VAL A 74 0.91 7.97 6.32
C VAL A 74 1.35 6.57 5.94
N LEU A 75 1.09 5.62 6.82
CA LEU A 75 1.38 4.20 6.64
C LEU A 75 0.08 3.43 6.42
N PHE A 76 -0.11 2.91 5.23
CA PHE A 76 -1.21 2.00 4.91
C PHE A 76 -0.79 0.56 5.19
N LEU A 77 -1.57 -0.13 6.00
CA LEU A 77 -1.36 -1.54 6.32
C LEU A 77 -2.49 -2.37 5.73
N SER A 78 -2.14 -3.40 4.97
CA SER A 78 -3.14 -4.23 4.31
C SER A 78 -2.82 -5.72 4.39
N ASN A 79 -3.85 -6.55 4.35
CA ASN A 79 -3.72 -7.95 3.98
C ASN A 79 -3.23 -8.03 2.52
N HIS A 80 -2.60 -9.13 2.14
CA HIS A 80 -1.94 -9.28 0.84
C HIS A 80 -2.48 -10.48 0.08
N GLN A 81 -2.95 -10.26 -1.14
CA GLN A 81 -3.53 -11.34 -1.95
C GLN A 81 -2.73 -11.66 -3.20
N THR A 82 -2.08 -10.66 -3.81
CA THR A 82 -1.25 -10.83 -5.02
C THR A 82 -0.05 -9.89 -4.98
N TYR A 83 1.05 -10.22 -5.67
CA TYR A 83 2.27 -9.41 -5.57
C TYR A 83 2.12 -7.99 -6.11
N PHE A 84 1.43 -7.81 -7.24
CA PHE A 84 1.38 -6.52 -7.94
C PHE A 84 -0.03 -5.93 -8.04
N ALA A 85 -1.07 -6.75 -8.26
CA ALA A 85 -2.41 -6.21 -8.48
C ALA A 85 -2.93 -5.44 -7.27
N ASP A 86 -2.61 -5.85 -6.05
CA ASP A 86 -3.01 -5.17 -4.82
C ASP A 86 -2.44 -3.74 -4.77
N VAL A 87 -1.13 -3.61 -4.99
CA VAL A 87 -0.43 -2.31 -4.98
C VAL A 87 -0.93 -1.39 -6.08
N ILE A 88 -1.12 -1.94 -7.29
CA ILE A 88 -1.64 -1.17 -8.43
C ILE A 88 -3.04 -0.64 -8.12
N ALA A 89 -3.92 -1.46 -7.53
CA ALA A 89 -5.26 -1.03 -7.12
C ALA A 89 -5.20 0.12 -6.09
N PHE A 90 -4.31 0.03 -5.10
CA PHE A 90 -4.12 1.12 -4.13
C PHE A 90 -3.64 2.40 -4.81
N PHE A 91 -2.72 2.31 -5.76
CA PHE A 91 -2.27 3.49 -6.49
C PHE A 91 -3.39 4.13 -7.30
N HIS A 92 -4.29 3.34 -7.91
CA HIS A 92 -5.50 3.86 -8.52
C HIS A 92 -6.36 4.61 -7.51
N VAL A 93 -6.64 4.02 -6.35
CA VAL A 93 -7.45 4.63 -5.29
C VAL A 93 -6.82 5.93 -4.79
N PHE A 94 -5.52 5.93 -4.49
CA PHE A 94 -4.83 7.11 -3.97
C PHE A 94 -4.78 8.25 -5.00
N CYS A 95 -4.64 7.92 -6.28
CA CYS A 95 -4.71 8.91 -7.36
C CYS A 95 -6.13 9.45 -7.53
N ALA A 96 -7.16 8.61 -7.44
CA ALA A 96 -8.56 9.02 -7.51
C ALA A 96 -8.93 9.94 -6.35
N VAL A 97 -8.54 9.60 -5.12
CA VAL A 97 -8.74 10.43 -3.92
C VAL A 97 -8.03 11.78 -4.03
N LYS A 98 -6.80 11.82 -4.56
CA LYS A 98 -6.10 13.10 -4.84
C LYS A 98 -6.93 14.03 -5.73
N TRP A 99 -7.74 13.48 -6.63
CA TRP A 99 -8.64 14.22 -7.53
C TRP A 99 -10.02 14.50 -6.92
N GLY A 100 -10.24 14.14 -5.66
CA GLY A 100 -11.52 14.33 -4.97
C GLY A 100 -12.59 13.29 -5.30
N PHE A 101 -12.23 12.18 -5.94
CA PHE A 101 -13.17 11.09 -6.21
C PHE A 101 -13.41 10.30 -4.92
N LYS A 102 -14.69 10.00 -4.64
CA LYS A 102 -15.13 9.28 -3.45
C LYS A 102 -15.62 7.89 -3.83
N ASN A 103 -15.00 6.87 -3.28
CA ASN A 103 -15.37 5.47 -3.44
C ASN A 103 -15.52 5.00 -4.91
N THR A 104 -14.80 5.63 -5.85
CA THR A 104 -14.87 5.30 -7.27
C THR A 104 -13.56 5.52 -7.99
N LEU A 105 -13.36 4.77 -9.07
CA LEU A 105 -12.29 4.99 -10.04
C LEU A 105 -12.81 5.61 -11.35
N LEU A 106 -14.09 5.97 -11.43
CA LEU A 106 -14.72 6.51 -12.63
C LEU A 106 -14.91 8.03 -12.51
N PRO A 107 -14.53 8.80 -13.54
CA PRO A 107 -13.76 8.43 -14.74
C PRO A 107 -12.24 8.37 -14.49
N PRO A 108 -11.41 7.82 -15.41
CA PRO A 108 -9.98 7.64 -15.21
C PRO A 108 -9.13 8.92 -15.32
N MET A 109 -9.71 10.09 -15.21
CA MET A 109 -9.02 11.38 -15.37
C MET A 109 -7.87 11.59 -14.38
N TYR A 110 -7.93 10.96 -13.21
CA TYR A 110 -6.88 11.02 -12.18
C TYR A 110 -5.54 10.45 -12.67
N LEU A 111 -5.54 9.64 -13.74
CA LEU A 111 -4.32 9.10 -14.36
C LEU A 111 -3.54 10.13 -15.18
N LEU A 112 -4.15 11.27 -15.49
CA LEU A 112 -3.47 12.39 -16.16
C LEU A 112 -2.49 13.13 -15.22
N SER A 113 -2.77 13.14 -13.92
CA SER A 113 -1.88 13.71 -12.91
C SER A 113 -1.84 12.84 -11.66
N PRO A 114 -1.21 11.66 -11.72
CA PRO A 114 -1.19 10.71 -10.62
C PRO A 114 -0.38 11.25 -9.43
N ARG A 115 -0.65 10.67 -8.24
CA ARG A 115 0.10 10.95 -7.04
C ARG A 115 1.46 10.24 -7.11
N ALA A 116 2.56 11.00 -7.21
CA ALA A 116 3.91 10.42 -7.32
C ALA A 116 4.53 10.05 -5.96
N ARG A 117 4.14 10.73 -4.87
CA ARG A 117 4.68 10.47 -3.52
C ARG A 117 3.99 9.28 -2.84
N ASN A 118 3.89 8.17 -3.57
CA ASN A 118 3.41 6.88 -3.09
C ASN A 118 4.54 5.88 -3.14
N TYR A 119 4.67 5.09 -2.08
CA TYR A 119 5.68 4.05 -1.92
C TYR A 119 5.02 2.76 -1.47
N TYR A 120 5.70 1.64 -1.65
CA TYR A 120 5.28 0.37 -1.11
C TYR A 120 6.47 -0.51 -0.74
N VAL A 121 6.33 -1.24 0.35
CA VAL A 121 7.36 -2.15 0.82
C VAL A 121 7.27 -3.47 0.03
N ALA A 122 8.38 -3.86 -0.57
CA ALA A 122 8.48 -5.09 -1.34
C ALA A 122 9.72 -5.90 -0.94
N ALA A 123 9.61 -7.23 -0.99
CA ALA A 123 10.76 -8.09 -0.76
C ALA A 123 11.77 -7.95 -1.90
N SER A 124 13.05 -7.79 -1.58
CA SER A 124 14.14 -7.64 -2.56
C SER A 124 14.18 -8.77 -3.57
N GLU A 125 13.85 -9.99 -3.15
CA GLU A 125 13.77 -11.17 -4.00
C GLU A 125 12.73 -11.02 -5.14
N THR A 126 11.62 -10.31 -4.88
CA THR A 126 10.56 -10.08 -5.86
C THR A 126 10.98 -9.05 -6.91
N MET A 127 11.92 -8.17 -6.58
CA MET A 127 12.35 -7.02 -7.39
C MET A 127 13.67 -7.24 -8.14
N LYS A 128 14.34 -8.40 -7.98
CA LYS A 128 15.67 -8.65 -8.58
C LYS A 128 15.64 -9.05 -10.07
N LYS A 129 14.50 -9.43 -10.64
CA LYS A 129 14.46 -10.08 -11.98
C LYS A 129 13.48 -9.41 -12.94
N GLY A 130 14.00 -8.98 -14.09
CA GLY A 130 13.23 -8.59 -15.27
C GLY A 130 12.85 -7.12 -15.36
N ILE A 131 12.44 -6.70 -16.57
CA ILE A 131 12.05 -5.32 -16.90
C ILE A 131 10.88 -4.85 -16.03
N LEU A 132 9.90 -5.70 -15.83
CA LEU A 132 8.71 -5.37 -15.03
C LEU A 132 9.04 -5.08 -13.56
N ALA A 133 9.93 -5.88 -12.96
CA ALA A 133 10.40 -5.65 -11.61
C ALA A 133 11.14 -4.30 -11.49
N ARG A 134 11.92 -3.94 -12.51
CA ARG A 134 12.62 -2.64 -12.59
C ARG A 134 11.62 -1.48 -12.70
N LEU A 135 10.59 -1.60 -13.53
CA LEU A 135 9.53 -0.60 -13.66
C LEU A 135 8.80 -0.40 -12.32
N PHE A 136 8.45 -1.48 -11.62
CA PHE A 136 7.83 -1.38 -10.30
C PHE A 136 8.76 -0.77 -9.25
N SER A 137 10.06 -1.04 -9.32
CA SER A 137 11.05 -0.39 -8.45
C SER A 137 11.06 1.13 -8.67
N MET A 138 11.09 1.58 -9.92
CA MET A 138 10.98 3.01 -10.27
C MET A 138 9.62 3.60 -9.87
N GLY A 139 8.56 2.79 -9.79
CA GLY A 139 7.23 3.18 -9.32
C GLY A 139 7.14 3.46 -7.81
N GLY A 140 8.21 3.28 -7.05
CA GLY A 140 8.27 3.58 -5.61
C GLY A 140 8.35 2.35 -4.71
N ALA A 141 8.89 1.23 -5.18
CA ALA A 141 9.18 0.10 -4.32
C ALA A 141 10.34 0.40 -3.37
N ILE A 142 10.12 0.18 -2.09
CA ILE A 142 11.14 0.15 -1.05
C ILE A 142 11.51 -1.32 -0.85
N THR A 143 12.69 -1.71 -1.33
CA THR A 143 13.12 -3.10 -1.21
C THR A 143 13.69 -3.37 0.17
N VAL A 144 13.14 -4.40 0.82
CA VAL A 144 13.59 -4.88 2.14
C VAL A 144 13.99 -6.35 2.06
N GLU A 145 15.01 -6.71 2.80
CA GLU A 145 15.39 -8.12 2.97
C GLU A 145 14.57 -8.74 4.10
N ARG A 146 14.00 -9.90 3.81
CA ARG A 146 13.25 -10.64 4.83
C ARG A 146 14.22 -11.40 5.73
N SER A 147 14.19 -11.16 7.04
CA SER A 147 15.05 -11.85 7.99
C SER A 147 14.71 -13.34 8.17
N TRP A 148 13.50 -13.74 7.77
CA TRP A 148 12.95 -15.07 8.02
C TRP A 148 12.80 -15.94 6.76
N ARG A 149 12.96 -15.35 5.55
CA ARG A 149 12.83 -16.09 4.28
C ARG A 149 13.77 -15.54 3.22
N ALA A 150 14.54 -16.42 2.59
CA ALA A 150 15.37 -16.11 1.43
C ALA A 150 15.17 -17.16 0.35
N ASP A 151 14.99 -16.75 -0.92
CA ASP A 151 14.82 -17.62 -2.10
C ASP A 151 13.83 -18.79 -1.89
N GLY A 152 12.74 -18.52 -1.14
CA GLY A 152 11.70 -19.50 -0.86
C GLY A 152 11.98 -20.42 0.33
N ARG A 153 13.12 -20.32 0.98
CA ARG A 153 13.52 -21.12 2.17
C ARG A 153 13.47 -20.28 3.43
N ASP A 154 13.14 -20.91 4.54
CA ASP A 154 13.20 -20.24 5.84
C ASP A 154 14.67 -20.05 6.25
N VAL A 155 15.01 -18.85 6.66
CA VAL A 155 16.35 -18.45 7.12
C VAL A 155 16.23 -17.65 8.41
N LYS A 156 17.25 -17.74 9.27
CA LYS A 156 17.41 -16.83 10.40
C LYS A 156 18.53 -15.86 10.06
N ARG A 157 18.18 -14.59 9.80
CA ARG A 157 19.13 -13.49 9.61
C ARG A 157 18.91 -12.45 10.69
N SER A 158 19.93 -11.64 10.96
CA SER A 158 19.76 -10.43 11.77
C SER A 158 18.72 -9.51 11.13
N VAL A 159 18.01 -8.77 11.96
CA VAL A 159 17.05 -7.76 11.49
C VAL A 159 17.80 -6.69 10.70
N ASP A 160 17.37 -6.43 9.48
CA ASP A 160 17.94 -5.38 8.63
C ASP A 160 17.42 -4.01 9.11
N THR A 161 18.20 -3.34 9.95
CA THR A 161 17.88 -1.98 10.44
C THR A 161 17.83 -0.97 9.29
N SER A 162 18.58 -1.21 8.18
CA SER A 162 18.54 -0.34 7.01
C SER A 162 17.16 -0.34 6.33
N ALA A 163 16.38 -1.38 6.51
CA ALA A 163 15.01 -1.47 6.00
C ALA A 163 14.09 -0.45 6.69
N THR A 164 14.18 -0.33 8.01
CA THR A 164 13.42 0.64 8.80
C THR A 164 13.75 2.07 8.39
N ASP A 165 15.05 2.37 8.22
CA ASP A 165 15.53 3.70 7.78
C ASP A 165 14.98 4.06 6.39
N LYS A 166 14.98 3.11 5.44
CA LYS A 166 14.43 3.35 4.09
C LYS A 166 12.92 3.64 4.15
N VAL A 167 12.18 2.88 4.95
CA VAL A 167 10.75 3.11 5.13
C VAL A 167 10.48 4.44 5.83
N GLY A 168 11.27 4.80 6.85
CA GLY A 168 11.21 6.10 7.52
C GLY A 168 11.44 7.27 6.56
N LYS A 169 12.46 7.20 5.69
CA LYS A 169 12.70 8.21 4.63
C LYS A 169 11.53 8.33 3.67
N ALA A 170 10.91 7.23 3.29
CA ALA A 170 9.73 7.25 2.42
C ALA A 170 8.51 7.84 3.11
N LEU A 171 8.29 7.53 4.40
CA LEU A 171 7.21 8.13 5.21
C LEU A 171 7.38 9.64 5.35
N ALA A 172 8.60 10.12 5.59
CA ALA A 172 8.89 11.56 5.64
C ALA A 172 8.59 12.29 4.32
N HIS A 173 8.54 11.58 3.19
CA HIS A 173 8.31 12.15 1.87
C HIS A 173 6.90 11.89 1.32
N GLY A 174 6.22 10.82 1.71
CA GLY A 174 4.93 10.45 1.10
C GLY A 174 4.14 9.41 1.88
N TRP A 175 3.24 8.75 1.17
CA TRP A 175 2.42 7.65 1.64
C TRP A 175 3.13 6.31 1.39
N VAL A 176 3.12 5.44 2.37
CA VAL A 176 3.76 4.12 2.28
C VAL A 176 2.72 3.03 2.48
N VAL A 177 2.68 2.07 1.56
CA VAL A 177 1.91 0.83 1.70
C VAL A 177 2.82 -0.27 2.22
N SER A 178 2.41 -0.96 3.25
CA SER A 178 3.10 -2.13 3.77
C SER A 178 2.12 -3.30 3.99
N PHE A 179 2.63 -4.50 3.78
CA PHE A 179 1.92 -5.74 4.01
C PHE A 179 2.55 -6.44 5.22
N PRO A 180 2.00 -6.24 6.43
CA PRO A 180 2.68 -6.60 7.68
C PRO A 180 2.88 -8.11 7.88
N GLN A 181 2.19 -8.94 7.11
CA GLN A 181 2.39 -10.39 7.09
C GLN A 181 3.64 -10.81 6.28
N GLY A 182 4.11 -9.96 5.33
CA GLY A 182 5.23 -10.23 4.44
C GLY A 182 4.99 -11.40 3.46
N THR A 183 3.75 -11.83 3.30
CA THR A 183 3.35 -12.95 2.43
C THR A 183 1.94 -12.75 1.91
N THR A 184 1.61 -13.42 0.80
CA THR A 184 0.24 -13.47 0.26
C THR A 184 -0.60 -14.62 0.85
N SER A 185 -0.05 -15.41 1.78
CA SER A 185 -0.80 -16.46 2.46
C SER A 185 -1.80 -15.85 3.44
N PRO A 186 -3.07 -16.30 3.43
CA PRO A 186 -4.06 -15.81 4.37
C PRO A 186 -3.69 -16.19 5.80
N TYR A 187 -4.11 -15.36 6.74
CA TYR A 187 -3.96 -15.58 8.19
C TYR A 187 -2.51 -15.81 8.65
N ALA A 188 -1.52 -15.48 7.83
CA ALA A 188 -0.13 -15.50 8.27
C ALA A 188 0.09 -14.48 9.38
N PRO A 189 0.97 -14.75 10.34
CA PRO A 189 1.18 -13.84 11.47
C PRO A 189 1.72 -12.48 11.00
N VAL A 190 1.22 -11.41 11.62
CA VAL A 190 1.76 -10.06 11.48
C VAL A 190 3.16 -10.02 12.10
N ARG A 191 4.11 -9.39 11.41
CA ARG A 191 5.50 -9.31 11.84
C ARG A 191 5.73 -8.13 12.79
N LYS A 192 6.48 -8.36 13.86
CA LYS A 192 6.82 -7.33 14.87
C LYS A 192 7.52 -6.10 14.30
N GLY A 193 8.23 -6.24 13.18
CA GLY A 193 8.88 -5.12 12.49
C GLY A 193 7.93 -3.99 12.10
N THR A 194 6.64 -4.28 11.85
CA THR A 194 5.62 -3.24 11.63
C THR A 194 5.34 -2.45 12.90
N ALA A 195 5.27 -3.10 14.06
CA ALA A 195 5.04 -2.42 15.33
C ALA A 195 6.24 -1.52 15.70
N HIS A 196 7.48 -2.01 15.51
CA HIS A 196 8.67 -1.17 15.70
C HIS A 196 8.66 0.05 14.78
N LEU A 197 8.34 -0.13 13.49
CA LEU A 197 8.23 1.00 12.56
C LEU A 197 7.19 2.04 13.03
N ILE A 198 6.05 1.58 13.56
CA ILE A 198 5.00 2.48 14.08
C ILE A 198 5.51 3.25 15.30
N LEU A 199 6.21 2.59 16.23
CA LEU A 199 6.78 3.23 17.42
C LEU A 199 7.86 4.24 17.06
N ASP A 200 8.75 3.89 16.13
CA ASP A 200 9.89 4.73 15.76
C ASP A 200 9.49 5.95 14.93
N SER A 201 8.58 5.76 13.96
CA SER A 201 8.22 6.80 12.97
C SER A 201 6.92 7.53 13.29
N GLN A 202 6.11 7.02 14.21
CA GLN A 202 4.81 7.56 14.62
C GLN A 202 3.94 8.05 13.44
N PRO A 203 3.72 7.22 12.40
CA PRO A 203 2.91 7.60 11.25
C PRO A 203 1.42 7.57 11.58
N ILE A 204 0.61 8.24 10.75
CA ILE A 204 -0.83 7.96 10.72
C ILE A 204 -1.02 6.58 10.07
N VAL A 205 -1.51 5.62 10.83
CA VAL A 205 -1.68 4.23 10.37
C VAL A 205 -3.10 3.99 9.90
N VAL A 206 -3.26 3.66 8.62
CA VAL A 206 -4.56 3.43 7.99
C VAL A 206 -4.67 1.99 7.52
N PRO A 207 -5.59 1.19 8.09
CA PRO A 207 -5.82 -0.17 7.63
C PRO A 207 -6.61 -0.19 6.32
N ILE A 208 -6.21 -1.07 5.40
CA ILE A 208 -6.96 -1.40 4.19
C ILE A 208 -7.21 -2.90 4.15
N VAL A 209 -8.45 -3.29 3.90
CA VAL A 209 -8.81 -4.70 3.70
C VAL A 209 -9.21 -4.93 2.26
N ILE A 210 -8.55 -5.87 1.61
CA ILE A 210 -8.87 -6.26 0.23
C ILE A 210 -9.40 -7.67 0.15
N ASN A 211 -10.32 -7.90 -0.79
CA ASN A 211 -10.81 -9.23 -1.11
C ASN A 211 -11.04 -9.40 -2.63
N GLY A 212 -11.09 -10.64 -3.07
CA GLY A 212 -11.35 -10.99 -4.47
C GLY A 212 -10.12 -11.08 -5.37
N PHE A 213 -9.01 -10.43 -5.03
CA PHE A 213 -7.82 -10.34 -5.88
C PHE A 213 -7.20 -11.71 -6.16
N ARG A 214 -7.12 -12.59 -5.15
CA ARG A 214 -6.61 -13.95 -5.31
C ARG A 214 -7.49 -14.82 -6.23
N ARG A 215 -8.80 -14.53 -6.27
CA ARG A 215 -9.74 -15.20 -7.17
C ARG A 215 -9.62 -14.69 -8.60
N ALA A 216 -9.46 -13.37 -8.77
CA ALA A 216 -9.39 -12.73 -10.06
C ALA A 216 -8.06 -12.95 -10.78
N PHE A 217 -6.95 -12.96 -10.03
CA PHE A 217 -5.60 -12.91 -10.58
C PHE A 217 -4.74 -14.09 -10.12
N ASP A 218 -3.65 -14.35 -10.87
CA ASP A 218 -2.59 -15.25 -10.46
C ASP A 218 -1.83 -14.68 -9.24
N LYS A 219 -0.95 -15.47 -8.64
CA LYS A 219 -0.15 -15.07 -7.46
C LYS A 219 0.66 -13.80 -7.70
N LYS A 220 1.13 -13.58 -8.92
CA LYS A 220 1.84 -12.33 -9.28
C LYS A 220 0.89 -11.15 -9.44
N GLY A 221 -0.39 -11.38 -9.72
CA GLY A 221 -1.35 -10.34 -10.02
C GLY A 221 -1.26 -9.83 -11.46
N LEU A 222 -0.65 -10.60 -12.37
CA LEU A 222 -0.41 -10.20 -13.75
C LEU A 222 -1.39 -10.86 -14.73
N ARG A 223 -1.75 -12.10 -14.51
CA ARG A 223 -2.67 -12.86 -15.37
C ARG A 223 -4.03 -13.02 -14.71
N PHE A 224 -5.09 -13.02 -15.51
CA PHE A 224 -6.43 -13.34 -15.03
C PHE A 224 -6.54 -14.85 -14.75
N LYS A 225 -7.09 -15.19 -13.60
CA LYS A 225 -7.60 -16.54 -13.27
C LYS A 225 -9.09 -16.61 -13.53
N LYS A 226 -9.83 -15.56 -13.11
CA LYS A 226 -11.28 -15.45 -13.28
C LYS A 226 -11.63 -14.00 -13.60
N ARG A 227 -12.53 -13.81 -14.57
CA ARG A 227 -13.13 -12.50 -14.91
C ARG A 227 -14.44 -12.33 -14.15
N ASN A 228 -15.02 -11.14 -14.22
CA ASN A 228 -16.28 -10.78 -13.55
C ASN A 228 -16.24 -11.09 -12.04
N THR A 229 -15.08 -10.90 -11.44
CA THR A 229 -14.88 -11.09 -10.01
C THR A 229 -15.10 -9.78 -9.28
N LEU A 230 -15.87 -9.83 -8.19
CA LEU A 230 -15.97 -8.71 -7.28
C LEU A 230 -14.65 -8.55 -6.52
N LEU A 231 -14.04 -7.38 -6.67
CA LEU A 231 -12.85 -6.92 -5.95
C LEU A 231 -13.30 -5.87 -4.94
N THR A 232 -12.96 -6.02 -3.69
CA THR A 232 -13.28 -5.01 -2.68
C THR A 232 -12.02 -4.39 -2.12
N VAL A 233 -12.06 -3.07 -1.90
CA VAL A 233 -11.04 -2.28 -1.20
C VAL A 233 -11.75 -1.47 -0.13
N ARG A 234 -11.61 -1.88 1.13
CA ARG A 234 -12.20 -1.19 2.28
C ARG A 234 -11.11 -0.47 3.07
N ILE A 235 -11.17 0.84 3.11
CA ILE A 235 -10.27 1.70 3.87
C ILE A 235 -10.94 1.96 5.21
N LYS A 236 -10.27 1.64 6.30
CA LYS A 236 -10.80 1.84 7.65
C LYS A 236 -10.28 3.15 8.24
N ALA A 237 -10.93 3.61 9.29
CA ALA A 237 -10.45 4.75 10.07
C ALA A 237 -9.01 4.53 10.56
N PRO A 238 -8.21 5.59 10.67
CA PRO A 238 -6.86 5.50 11.21
C PRO A 238 -6.84 4.86 12.59
N LEU A 239 -5.85 4.00 12.81
CA LEU A 239 -5.64 3.37 14.12
C LEU A 239 -5.06 4.38 15.12
N ILE A 240 -5.52 4.26 16.35
CA ILE A 240 -5.01 5.04 17.46
C ILE A 240 -4.19 4.10 18.35
N PHE A 241 -2.95 4.52 18.62
CA PHE A 241 -2.05 3.82 19.53
C PHE A 241 -1.83 4.67 20.78
N GLY A 242 -1.82 4.00 21.93
CA GLY A 242 -1.46 4.63 23.20
C GLY A 242 0.06 4.83 23.31
N PRO A 243 0.51 5.75 24.19
CA PRO A 243 1.95 5.96 24.40
C PRO A 243 2.65 4.74 25.01
N ASP A 244 1.90 3.90 25.71
CA ASP A 244 2.40 2.71 26.42
C ASP A 244 2.04 1.40 25.70
N ASP A 245 1.49 1.46 24.47
CA ASP A 245 1.14 0.25 23.73
C ASP A 245 2.42 -0.58 23.44
N SER A 246 2.42 -1.81 23.89
CA SER A 246 3.49 -2.76 23.63
C SER A 246 3.53 -3.18 22.15
N VAL A 247 4.68 -3.73 21.70
CA VAL A 247 4.84 -4.30 20.36
C VAL A 247 3.79 -5.37 20.08
N GLU A 248 3.44 -6.16 21.07
CA GLU A 248 2.44 -7.21 21.02
C GLU A 248 1.03 -6.65 20.82
N GLU A 249 0.65 -5.61 21.57
CA GLU A 249 -0.65 -4.95 21.43
C GLU A 249 -0.80 -4.25 20.10
N ILE A 250 0.22 -3.52 19.64
CA ILE A 250 0.24 -2.91 18.30
C ILE A 250 0.08 -3.97 17.23
N THR A 251 0.81 -5.09 17.35
CA THR A 251 0.73 -6.21 16.39
C THR A 251 -0.67 -6.82 16.37
N ALA A 252 -1.29 -7.00 17.52
CA ALA A 252 -2.66 -7.52 17.63
C ALA A 252 -3.68 -6.54 17.05
N LYS A 253 -3.60 -5.24 17.37
CA LYS A 253 -4.46 -4.19 16.79
C LYS A 253 -4.36 -4.15 15.27
N VAL A 254 -3.14 -4.23 14.72
CA VAL A 254 -2.92 -4.24 13.28
C VAL A 254 -3.53 -5.49 12.65
N ARG A 255 -3.32 -6.68 13.24
CA ARG A 255 -3.86 -7.95 12.72
C ARG A 255 -5.38 -7.93 12.66
N ALA A 256 -6.04 -7.50 13.73
CA ALA A 256 -7.49 -7.35 13.79
C ALA A 256 -8.00 -6.32 12.76
N ALA A 257 -7.31 -5.19 12.64
CA ALA A 257 -7.70 -4.12 11.72
C ALA A 257 -7.66 -4.55 10.25
N ILE A 258 -6.68 -5.36 9.83
CA ILE A 258 -6.59 -5.91 8.46
C ILE A 258 -7.34 -7.24 8.29
N GLU A 259 -8.14 -7.66 9.27
CA GLU A 259 -8.98 -8.87 9.26
C GLU A 259 -8.18 -10.15 8.96
N GLN A 260 -7.07 -10.31 9.66
CA GLN A 260 -6.19 -11.46 9.52
C GLN A 260 -6.07 -12.26 10.83
N ASP A 261 -7.06 -12.14 11.70
CA ASP A 261 -7.22 -13.07 12.81
C ASP A 261 -7.55 -14.45 12.28
N THR A 262 -6.90 -15.45 12.84
CA THR A 262 -7.13 -16.85 12.43
C THR A 262 -8.54 -17.25 12.83
N PRO A 263 -9.43 -17.55 11.88
CA PRO A 263 -10.77 -18.05 12.22
C PRO A 263 -10.70 -19.37 12.98
N ASP A 264 -11.66 -19.63 13.86
CA ASP A 264 -11.71 -20.83 14.70
C ASP A 264 -11.66 -22.13 13.88
N TRP A 265 -12.25 -22.14 12.68
CA TRP A 265 -12.22 -23.30 11.75
C TRP A 265 -10.84 -23.56 11.14
N VAL A 266 -9.93 -22.57 11.14
CA VAL A 266 -8.52 -22.75 10.72
C VAL A 266 -7.68 -23.25 11.89
N ALA A 267 -8.01 -22.84 13.11
CA ALA A 267 -7.30 -23.28 14.32
C ALA A 267 -7.52 -24.78 14.63
N GLY A 268 -8.65 -25.34 14.18
CA GLY A 268 -9.04 -26.74 14.41
C GLY A 268 -8.68 -27.75 13.31
N GLY A 269 -8.10 -27.35 12.19
CA GLY A 269 -7.74 -28.27 11.11
C GLY A 269 -7.32 -27.55 9.83
N LYS A 270 -6.49 -28.19 9.00
CA LYS A 270 -6.12 -27.65 7.68
C LYS A 270 -7.39 -27.40 6.87
N PRO A 271 -7.59 -26.21 6.27
CA PRO A 271 -8.69 -26.03 5.31
C PRO A 271 -8.45 -26.97 4.13
N GLU A 272 -9.43 -27.81 3.82
CA GLU A 272 -9.49 -28.51 2.53
C GLU A 272 -9.38 -27.49 1.39
N GLN A 273 -8.63 -27.87 0.37
CA GLN A 273 -8.16 -27.02 -0.75
C GLN A 273 -9.27 -26.57 -1.69
#